data_96070a4ac00ee884882f403c4909f181
#
_entry.id   96070a4ac00ee884882f403c4909f181
#
_cell.length_a   1.000
_cell.length_b   1.000
_cell.length_c   1.000
_cell.angle_alpha   90.00
_cell.angle_beta   90.00
_cell.angle_gamma   90.00
#
_symmetry.space_group_name_H-M   'P 1'
#
loop_
_entity.id
_entity.type
_entity.pdbx_description
1 polymer ?
#
loop_
_entity_poly.entity_id
_entity_poly.type
_entity_poly.pdbx_seq_one_letter_code
_entity_poly.pdbx_strand_id
1 'polypeptide(L)'
;MPVTDIFDVVDRSDNVLRQEPRSVVHREELLHRAIHVFVFNKAGQIYLQRRSMRKDTAPGKWVSSCSGHVDAGEDYDEAAGRELIEEIGLRGPVDLKRLFKEAPCEPTGNEFVWVYTCQSEGPFILDPIEVVEGRWIDLEELKNWLSNRPRDFAWSFSYLWAKYLDGKY
;
A
#
# COMPACT_ATOMS: atom_id res chain seq x y z
N MET A 1 17.33 -10.36 17.40
CA MET A 1 17.06 -8.91 17.36
C MET A 1 16.00 -8.67 16.31
N PRO A 2 15.00 -7.85 16.53
CA PRO A 2 14.10 -7.48 15.46
C PRO A 2 14.93 -6.83 14.36
N VAL A 3 14.78 -7.30 13.13
CA VAL A 3 15.36 -6.65 11.96
C VAL A 3 14.75 -5.25 11.92
N THR A 4 15.58 -4.24 12.07
CA THR A 4 15.12 -2.85 11.96
C THR A 4 15.03 -2.54 10.48
N ASP A 5 13.82 -2.30 9.98
CA ASP A 5 13.62 -1.87 8.60
C ASP A 5 14.43 -0.59 8.35
N ILE A 6 15.17 -0.57 7.27
CA ILE A 6 15.97 0.56 6.82
C ILE A 6 15.39 1.06 5.51
N PHE A 7 15.15 2.36 5.42
CA PHE A 7 14.60 2.99 4.23
C PHE A 7 15.59 3.95 3.59
N ASP A 8 15.46 4.14 2.30
CA ASP A 8 16.11 5.22 1.60
C ASP A 8 15.36 6.53 1.88
N VAL A 9 16.03 7.49 2.51
CA VAL A 9 15.56 8.88 2.62
C VAL A 9 15.83 9.58 1.31
N VAL A 10 14.82 10.26 0.77
CA VAL A 10 14.89 10.89 -0.54
C VAL A 10 14.68 12.40 -0.48
N ASP A 11 15.11 13.10 -1.52
CA ASP A 11 14.80 14.51 -1.71
C ASP A 11 13.42 14.72 -2.38
N ARG A 12 13.04 15.96 -2.65
CA ARG A 12 11.76 16.31 -3.31
C ARG A 12 11.67 15.86 -4.78
N SER A 13 12.76 15.40 -5.35
CA SER A 13 12.84 14.84 -6.71
C SER A 13 12.96 13.32 -6.71
N ASP A 14 12.77 12.69 -5.52
CA ASP A 14 12.87 11.25 -5.33
C ASP A 14 14.29 10.69 -5.57
N ASN A 15 15.32 11.48 -5.34
CA ASN A 15 16.70 11.01 -5.34
C ASN A 15 17.11 10.57 -3.94
N VAL A 16 17.81 9.44 -3.83
CA VAL A 16 18.28 8.91 -2.56
C VAL A 16 19.38 9.83 -1.99
N LEU A 17 19.18 10.25 -0.74
CA LEU A 17 20.12 11.07 0.02
C LEU A 17 20.97 10.24 0.98
N ARG A 18 20.34 9.34 1.73
CA ARG A 18 20.95 8.49 2.75
C ARG A 18 19.97 7.39 3.18
N GLN A 19 20.44 6.50 4.00
CA GLN A 19 19.64 5.42 4.59
C GLN A 19 19.44 5.66 6.07
N GLU A 20 18.22 5.43 6.56
CA GLU A 20 17.86 5.60 7.96
C GLU A 20 16.92 4.47 8.44
N PRO A 21 16.98 4.12 9.72
CA PRO A 21 15.99 3.21 10.31
C PRO A 21 14.57 3.77 10.20
N ARG A 22 13.60 2.90 9.97
CA ARG A 22 12.16 3.23 9.90
C ARG A 22 11.71 4.14 11.06
N SER A 23 12.17 3.86 12.28
CA SER A 23 11.83 4.67 13.47
C SER A 23 12.32 6.11 13.38
N VAL A 24 13.48 6.34 12.77
CA VAL A 24 14.03 7.68 12.52
C VAL A 24 13.23 8.38 11.44
N VAL A 25 12.99 7.69 10.32
CA VAL A 25 12.25 8.23 9.18
C VAL A 25 10.86 8.74 9.60
N HIS A 26 10.12 7.95 10.36
CA HIS A 26 8.78 8.33 10.81
C HIS A 26 8.80 9.40 11.91
N ARG A 27 9.73 9.33 12.86
CA ARG A 27 9.85 10.33 13.93
C ARG A 27 10.22 11.71 13.40
N GLU A 28 11.09 11.78 12.39
CA GLU A 28 11.60 13.02 11.80
C GLU A 28 10.83 13.43 10.54
N GLU A 29 9.76 12.70 10.20
CA GLU A 29 8.90 12.96 9.04
C GLU A 29 9.68 13.09 7.73
N LEU A 30 10.73 12.26 7.56
CA LEU A 30 11.58 12.28 6.39
C LEU A 30 10.87 11.72 5.16
N LEU A 31 11.15 12.31 3.99
CA LEU A 31 10.62 11.81 2.73
C LEU A 31 11.21 10.43 2.42
N HIS A 32 10.36 9.51 2.10
CA HIS A 32 10.70 8.12 1.76
C HIS A 32 9.73 7.54 0.74
N ARG A 33 9.77 6.23 0.50
CA ARG A 33 9.07 5.58 -0.59
C ARG A 33 8.13 4.50 -0.10
N ALA A 34 6.98 4.41 -0.75
CA ALA A 34 6.00 3.35 -0.49
C ALA A 34 5.34 2.87 -1.78
N ILE A 35 4.67 1.75 -1.70
CA ILE A 35 3.85 1.18 -2.77
C ILE A 35 2.43 0.88 -2.28
N HIS A 36 1.48 0.96 -3.17
CA HIS A 36 0.15 0.41 -3.02
C HIS A 36 -0.18 -0.46 -4.22
N VAL A 37 -0.83 -1.59 -4.01
CA VAL A 37 -1.29 -2.47 -5.07
C VAL A 37 -2.80 -2.65 -4.99
N PHE A 38 -3.50 -2.46 -6.11
CA PHE A 38 -4.91 -2.77 -6.28
C PHE A 38 -5.02 -4.10 -7.05
N VAL A 39 -5.48 -5.15 -6.38
CA VAL A 39 -5.69 -6.47 -6.97
C VAL A 39 -7.14 -6.63 -7.34
N PHE A 40 -7.40 -6.93 -8.60
CA PHE A 40 -8.75 -7.20 -9.11
C PHE A 40 -8.89 -8.66 -9.51
N ASN A 41 -10.10 -9.20 -9.37
CA ASN A 41 -10.45 -10.50 -9.94
C ASN A 41 -11.13 -10.35 -11.31
N LYS A 42 -11.42 -11.47 -11.98
CA LYS A 42 -12.11 -11.46 -13.28
C LYS A 42 -13.54 -10.92 -13.21
N ALA A 43 -14.17 -10.95 -12.05
CA ALA A 43 -15.48 -10.37 -11.84
C ALA A 43 -15.44 -8.84 -11.67
N GLY A 44 -14.24 -8.22 -11.69
CA GLY A 44 -14.05 -6.77 -11.51
C GLY A 44 -14.15 -6.30 -10.07
N GLN A 45 -14.12 -7.21 -9.09
CA GLN A 45 -14.05 -6.87 -7.68
C GLN A 45 -12.62 -6.54 -7.29
N ILE A 46 -12.46 -5.59 -6.35
CA ILE A 46 -11.17 -5.29 -5.72
C ILE A 46 -11.01 -6.09 -4.42
N TYR A 47 -9.80 -6.60 -4.18
CA TYR A 47 -9.45 -7.18 -2.88
C TYR A 47 -8.96 -6.08 -1.94
N LEU A 48 -9.57 -5.96 -0.76
CA LEU A 48 -9.10 -5.07 0.29
C LEU A 48 -8.68 -5.88 1.51
N GLN A 49 -7.70 -5.36 2.25
CA GLN A 49 -7.26 -5.93 3.51
C GLN A 49 -7.57 -4.99 4.67
N ARG A 50 -7.81 -5.56 5.85
CA ARG A 50 -7.92 -4.83 7.10
C ARG A 50 -6.65 -4.99 7.92
N ARG A 51 -6.04 -3.89 8.27
CA ARG A 51 -4.78 -3.84 9.00
C ARG A 51 -4.93 -4.40 10.41
N SER A 52 -3.90 -5.09 10.88
CA SER A 52 -3.82 -5.54 12.26
C SER A 52 -3.87 -4.34 13.23
N MET A 53 -4.43 -4.56 14.41
CA MET A 53 -4.41 -3.59 15.51
C MET A 53 -3.00 -3.35 16.08
N ARG A 54 -2.02 -4.17 15.68
CA ARG A 54 -0.60 -4.05 16.08
C ARG A 54 0.17 -3.04 15.22
N LYS A 55 -0.42 -2.59 14.11
CA LYS A 55 0.23 -1.62 13.23
C LYS A 55 0.27 -0.24 13.88
N ASP A 56 1.38 0.46 13.71
CA ASP A 56 1.61 1.82 14.22
C ASP A 56 0.83 2.89 13.44
N THR A 57 0.53 2.62 12.16
CA THR A 57 -0.25 3.51 11.30
C THR A 57 -1.57 2.87 10.92
N ALA A 58 -2.67 3.64 11.02
CA ALA A 58 -4.02 3.22 10.65
C ALA A 58 -4.43 1.81 11.15
N PRO A 59 -4.24 1.47 12.45
CA PRO A 59 -4.60 0.16 12.98
C PRO A 59 -6.10 -0.12 12.80
N GLY A 60 -6.43 -1.35 12.39
CA GLY A 60 -7.82 -1.80 12.21
C GLY A 60 -8.56 -1.21 11.02
N LYS A 61 -7.91 -0.39 10.19
CA LYS A 61 -8.51 0.24 9.00
C LYS A 61 -8.41 -0.66 7.77
N TRP A 62 -9.37 -0.49 6.87
CA TRP A 62 -9.31 -1.05 5.53
C TRP A 62 -8.37 -0.26 4.64
N VAL A 63 -7.56 -0.97 3.88
CA VAL A 63 -6.54 -0.41 2.98
C VAL A 63 -6.53 -1.15 1.66
N SER A 64 -5.65 -0.75 0.76
CA SER A 64 -5.37 -1.41 -0.52
C SER A 64 -5.17 -2.91 -0.36
N SER A 65 -5.21 -3.64 -1.45
CA SER A 65 -4.96 -5.09 -1.46
C SER A 65 -3.63 -5.45 -0.81
N CYS A 66 -2.64 -4.61 -1.03
CA CYS A 66 -1.30 -4.70 -0.46
C CYS A 66 -0.69 -3.30 -0.40
N SER A 67 0.09 -3.01 0.62
CA SER A 67 0.83 -1.75 0.72
C SER A 67 2.01 -1.89 1.68
N GLY A 68 3.12 -1.25 1.37
CA GLY A 68 4.29 -1.27 2.21
C GLY A 68 5.34 -0.24 1.78
N HIS A 69 6.39 -0.17 2.57
CA HIS A 69 7.52 0.71 2.28
C HIS A 69 8.51 0.04 1.31
N VAL A 70 9.26 0.86 0.63
CA VAL A 70 10.41 0.42 -0.17
C VAL A 70 11.62 0.38 0.73
N ASP A 71 12.24 -0.79 0.84
CA ASP A 71 13.44 -0.98 1.66
C ASP A 71 14.66 -0.29 1.03
N ALA A 72 15.67 -0.04 1.85
CA ALA A 72 16.90 0.60 1.40
C ALA A 72 17.58 -0.19 0.27
N GLY A 73 17.83 0.48 -0.85
CA GLY A 73 18.43 -0.11 -2.03
C GLY A 73 17.49 -0.91 -2.93
N GLU A 74 16.21 -1.02 -2.55
CA GLU A 74 15.15 -1.67 -3.34
C GLU A 74 14.52 -0.67 -4.31
N ASP A 75 14.08 -1.12 -5.46
CA ASP A 75 13.23 -0.29 -6.31
C ASP A 75 11.72 -0.51 -6.02
N TYR A 76 10.87 0.35 -6.59
CA TYR A 76 9.43 0.26 -6.35
C TYR A 76 8.80 -1.04 -6.86
N ASP A 77 9.26 -1.59 -8.00
CA ASP A 77 8.71 -2.81 -8.59
C ASP A 77 9.09 -4.04 -7.74
N GLU A 78 10.32 -4.06 -7.24
CA GLU A 78 10.81 -5.08 -6.31
C GLU A 78 10.00 -5.06 -5.01
N ALA A 79 9.81 -3.88 -4.42
CA ALA A 79 9.01 -3.70 -3.22
C ALA A 79 7.57 -4.17 -3.41
N ALA A 80 6.92 -3.82 -4.52
CA ALA A 80 5.56 -4.25 -4.81
C ALA A 80 5.45 -5.77 -4.91
N GLY A 81 6.39 -6.43 -5.57
CA GLY A 81 6.46 -7.90 -5.66
C GLY A 81 6.69 -8.56 -4.30
N ARG A 82 7.60 -8.05 -3.49
CA ARG A 82 7.92 -8.55 -2.15
C ARG A 82 6.71 -8.44 -1.22
N GLU A 83 6.10 -7.28 -1.15
CA GLU A 83 4.94 -7.03 -0.28
C GLU A 83 3.73 -7.90 -0.63
N LEU A 84 3.47 -8.16 -1.92
CA LEU A 84 2.42 -9.09 -2.34
C LEU A 84 2.63 -10.50 -1.79
N ILE A 85 3.88 -10.95 -1.70
CA ILE A 85 4.22 -12.25 -1.12
C ILE A 85 4.07 -12.22 0.40
N GLU A 86 4.59 -11.18 1.05
CA GLU A 86 4.65 -11.06 2.50
C GLU A 86 3.26 -10.87 3.13
N GLU A 87 2.47 -9.92 2.63
CA GLU A 87 1.19 -9.57 3.24
C GLU A 87 0.04 -10.52 2.86
N ILE A 88 -0.06 -10.91 1.59
CA ILE A 88 -1.19 -11.70 1.08
C ILE A 88 -0.81 -13.06 0.47
N GLY A 89 0.47 -13.42 0.51
CA GLY A 89 0.95 -14.72 0.04
C GLY A 89 0.80 -14.94 -1.47
N LEU A 90 0.69 -13.88 -2.27
CA LEU A 90 0.57 -13.99 -3.72
C LEU A 90 1.92 -14.32 -4.34
N ARG A 91 2.10 -15.59 -4.68
CA ARG A 91 3.33 -16.13 -5.27
C ARG A 91 3.14 -16.45 -6.73
N GLY A 92 4.24 -16.41 -7.49
CA GLY A 92 4.30 -16.74 -8.90
C GLY A 92 4.37 -15.53 -9.81
N PRO A 93 4.35 -15.69 -11.12
CA PRO A 93 4.43 -14.58 -12.05
C PRO A 93 3.16 -13.73 -11.94
N VAL A 94 3.34 -12.49 -11.54
CA VAL A 94 2.27 -11.49 -11.43
C VAL A 94 2.56 -10.39 -12.44
N ASP A 95 1.59 -10.08 -13.29
CA ASP A 95 1.68 -8.96 -14.23
C ASP A 95 1.33 -7.66 -13.51
N LEU A 96 2.32 -7.13 -12.78
CA LEU A 96 2.21 -5.85 -12.11
C LEU A 96 2.29 -4.71 -13.12
N LYS A 97 1.26 -3.86 -13.13
CA LYS A 97 1.21 -2.67 -13.97
C LYS A 97 1.25 -1.42 -13.11
N ARG A 98 2.17 -0.52 -13.41
CA ARG A 98 2.21 0.81 -12.81
C ARG A 98 0.99 1.61 -13.27
N LEU A 99 0.27 2.21 -12.32
CA LEU A 99 -0.85 3.10 -12.62
C LEU A 99 -0.39 4.56 -12.57
N PHE A 100 0.02 5.04 -11.42
CA PHE A 100 0.49 6.40 -11.22
C PHE A 100 1.43 6.51 -10.03
N LYS A 101 2.21 7.59 -10.02
CA LYS A 101 3.06 7.97 -8.89
C LYS A 101 2.49 9.21 -8.22
N GLU A 102 2.29 9.12 -6.92
CA GLU A 102 1.88 10.25 -6.09
C GLU A 102 3.08 10.89 -5.42
N ALA A 103 3.14 12.22 -5.47
CA ALA A 103 4.12 12.99 -4.71
C ALA A 103 3.77 13.00 -3.22
N PRO A 104 4.75 13.21 -2.32
CA PRO A 104 4.51 13.30 -0.90
C PRO A 104 3.44 14.31 -0.54
N CYS A 105 2.46 13.88 0.24
CA CYS A 105 1.36 14.69 0.71
C CYS A 105 0.86 14.19 2.07
N GLU A 106 0.03 14.98 2.73
CA GLU A 106 -0.47 14.65 4.07
C GLU A 106 -1.20 13.29 4.13
N PRO A 107 -2.10 12.94 3.18
CA PRO A 107 -2.77 11.64 3.18
C PRO A 107 -1.82 10.44 3.07
N THR A 108 -0.68 10.58 2.43
CA THR A 108 0.31 9.50 2.25
C THR A 108 1.43 9.52 3.28
N GLY A 109 1.44 10.46 4.23
CA GLY A 109 2.43 10.50 5.31
C GLY A 109 3.84 10.87 4.85
N ASN A 110 3.98 11.82 3.93
CA ASN A 110 5.24 12.28 3.33
C ASN A 110 5.97 11.22 2.49
N GLU A 111 5.22 10.33 1.87
CA GLU A 111 5.75 9.27 1.02
C GLU A 111 5.58 9.60 -0.46
N PHE A 112 6.59 9.30 -1.26
CA PHE A 112 6.38 9.04 -2.68
C PHE A 112 5.74 7.67 -2.82
N VAL A 113 4.58 7.59 -3.46
CA VAL A 113 3.83 6.35 -3.60
C VAL A 113 3.69 5.97 -5.06
N TRP A 114 4.21 4.80 -5.46
CA TRP A 114 3.79 4.16 -6.70
C TRP A 114 2.56 3.29 -6.45
N VAL A 115 1.51 3.52 -7.23
CA VAL A 115 0.31 2.69 -7.24
C VAL A 115 0.36 1.74 -8.42
N TYR A 116 0.14 0.46 -8.11
CA TYR A 116 0.14 -0.66 -9.06
C TYR A 116 -1.22 -1.31 -9.13
N THR A 117 -1.44 -2.07 -10.20
CA THR A 117 -2.54 -3.02 -10.31
C THR A 117 -2.06 -4.36 -10.84
N CYS A 118 -2.76 -5.41 -10.46
CA CYS A 118 -2.63 -6.72 -11.05
C CYS A 118 -3.95 -7.48 -10.98
N GLN A 119 -4.03 -8.60 -11.69
CA GLN A 119 -5.18 -9.49 -11.67
C GLN A 119 -4.83 -10.80 -10.97
N SER A 120 -5.68 -11.22 -10.04
CA SER A 120 -5.57 -12.52 -9.36
C SER A 120 -6.92 -12.97 -8.85
N GLU A 121 -7.16 -14.27 -8.83
CA GLU A 121 -8.36 -14.87 -8.25
C GLU A 121 -8.13 -15.33 -6.79
N GLY A 122 -6.89 -15.18 -6.28
CA GLY A 122 -6.52 -15.83 -5.02
C GLY A 122 -6.38 -17.36 -5.21
N PRO A 123 -6.52 -18.16 -4.14
CA PRO A 123 -6.70 -17.71 -2.75
C PRO A 123 -5.47 -16.99 -2.21
N PHE A 124 -5.68 -16.14 -1.22
CA PHE A 124 -4.60 -15.44 -0.53
C PHE A 124 -4.32 -16.06 0.85
N ILE A 125 -3.07 -15.99 1.27
CA ILE A 125 -2.63 -16.40 2.60
C ILE A 125 -2.13 -15.14 3.30
N LEU A 126 -2.95 -14.63 4.22
CA LEU A 126 -2.68 -13.41 4.94
C LEU A 126 -1.64 -13.62 6.03
N ASP A 127 -0.71 -12.68 6.18
CA ASP A 127 0.14 -12.63 7.36
C ASP A 127 -0.70 -12.12 8.56
N PRO A 128 -0.95 -12.95 9.58
CA PRO A 128 -1.81 -12.58 10.71
C PRO A 128 -1.20 -11.47 11.59
N ILE A 129 0.09 -11.17 11.46
CA ILE A 129 0.73 -10.06 12.17
C ILE A 129 0.36 -8.73 11.49
N GLU A 130 0.31 -8.73 10.15
CA GLU A 130 0.06 -7.55 9.34
C GLU A 130 -1.43 -7.34 9.04
N VAL A 131 -2.16 -8.42 8.73
CA VAL A 131 -3.52 -8.40 8.17
C VAL A 131 -4.44 -9.30 8.97
N VAL A 132 -5.54 -8.76 9.49
CA VAL A 132 -6.54 -9.55 10.24
C VAL A 132 -7.67 -10.07 9.36
N GLU A 133 -7.94 -9.44 8.24
CA GLU A 133 -9.05 -9.78 7.36
C GLU A 133 -8.78 -9.28 5.95
N GLY A 134 -9.26 -10.02 4.96
CA GLY A 134 -9.27 -9.59 3.57
C GLY A 134 -10.55 -10.04 2.89
N ARG A 135 -11.05 -9.25 1.94
CA ARG A 135 -12.27 -9.61 1.20
C ARG A 135 -12.31 -8.97 -0.18
N TRP A 136 -12.99 -9.67 -1.09
CA TRP A 136 -13.40 -9.14 -2.39
C TRP A 136 -14.61 -8.22 -2.22
N ILE A 137 -14.58 -7.07 -2.87
CA ILE A 137 -15.62 -6.04 -2.76
C ILE A 137 -15.98 -5.55 -4.16
N ASP A 138 -17.28 -5.48 -4.47
CA ASP A 138 -17.79 -4.86 -5.68
C ASP A 138 -17.55 -3.34 -5.65
N LEU A 139 -17.24 -2.74 -6.79
CA LEU A 139 -16.90 -1.31 -6.86
C LEU A 139 -18.04 -0.40 -6.40
N GLU A 140 -19.30 -0.76 -6.68
CA GLU A 140 -20.47 -0.01 -6.19
C GLU A 140 -20.65 -0.18 -4.67
N GLU A 141 -20.40 -1.38 -4.13
CA GLU A 141 -20.38 -1.61 -2.68
C GLU A 141 -19.30 -0.76 -2.01
N LEU A 142 -18.10 -0.74 -2.58
CA LEU A 142 -16.98 0.06 -2.05
C LEU A 142 -17.30 1.56 -2.08
N LYS A 143 -17.87 2.06 -3.16
CA LYS A 143 -18.29 3.45 -3.29
C LYS A 143 -19.31 3.85 -2.21
N ASN A 144 -20.32 3.01 -1.99
CA ASN A 144 -21.32 3.24 -0.96
C ASN A 144 -20.71 3.17 0.45
N TRP A 145 -19.81 2.23 0.69
CA TRP A 145 -19.15 2.10 1.98
C TRP A 145 -18.25 3.29 2.30
N LEU A 146 -17.42 3.72 1.34
CA LEU A 146 -16.59 4.93 1.48
C LEU A 146 -17.41 6.19 1.76
N SER A 147 -18.58 6.32 1.11
CA SER A 147 -19.47 7.47 1.30
C SER A 147 -20.13 7.48 2.68
N ASN A 148 -20.59 6.32 3.14
CA ASN A 148 -21.36 6.20 4.37
C ASN A 148 -20.50 6.05 5.62
N ARG A 149 -19.35 5.41 5.50
CA ARG A 149 -18.45 5.06 6.61
C ARG A 149 -16.97 5.31 6.25
N PRO A 150 -16.59 6.54 5.88
CA PRO A 150 -15.21 6.84 5.45
C PRO A 150 -14.16 6.54 6.53
N ARG A 151 -14.55 6.56 7.81
CA ARG A 151 -13.65 6.27 8.94
C ARG A 151 -13.24 4.81 9.06
N ASP A 152 -13.88 3.89 8.33
CA ASP A 152 -13.47 2.49 8.27
C ASP A 152 -12.17 2.31 7.48
N PHE A 153 -11.81 3.27 6.66
CA PHE A 153 -10.67 3.24 5.75
C PHE A 153 -9.51 4.09 6.23
N ALA A 154 -8.28 3.68 5.88
CA ALA A 154 -7.12 4.54 6.01
C ALA A 154 -7.22 5.72 5.02
N TRP A 155 -6.77 6.90 5.46
CA TRP A 155 -6.83 8.10 4.63
C TRP A 155 -6.03 7.96 3.34
N SER A 156 -4.85 7.34 3.41
CA SER A 156 -4.02 7.05 2.24
C SER A 156 -4.78 6.25 1.18
N PHE A 157 -5.48 5.18 1.58
CA PHE A 157 -6.28 4.39 0.65
C PHE A 157 -7.41 5.22 0.02
N SER A 158 -8.20 5.91 0.82
CA SER A 158 -9.32 6.73 0.31
C SER A 158 -8.84 7.78 -0.70
N TYR A 159 -7.71 8.41 -0.42
CA TYR A 159 -7.10 9.41 -1.28
C TYR A 159 -6.61 8.81 -2.61
N LEU A 160 -5.81 7.75 -2.55
CA LEU A 160 -5.27 7.08 -3.74
C LEU A 160 -6.37 6.43 -4.60
N TRP A 161 -7.39 5.87 -3.94
CA TRP A 161 -8.56 5.32 -4.63
C TRP A 161 -9.36 6.38 -5.39
N ALA A 162 -9.58 7.54 -4.77
CA ALA A 162 -10.23 8.67 -5.46
C ALA A 162 -9.45 9.11 -6.70
N LYS A 163 -8.13 9.18 -6.62
CA LYS A 163 -7.26 9.48 -7.77
C LYS A 163 -7.36 8.42 -8.86
N TYR A 164 -7.38 7.16 -8.49
CA TYR A 164 -7.57 6.06 -9.44
C TYR A 164 -8.89 6.20 -10.21
N LEU A 165 -9.98 6.52 -9.52
CA LEU A 165 -11.30 6.71 -10.16
C LEU A 165 -11.34 7.94 -11.08
N ASP A 166 -10.61 9.00 -10.74
CA ASP A 166 -10.52 10.21 -11.59
C ASP A 166 -9.79 9.97 -12.91
N GLY A 167 -8.92 8.97 -12.99
CA GLY A 167 -8.18 8.61 -14.19
C GLY A 167 -7.29 9.72 -14.78
N LYS A 168 -6.95 10.72 -13.97
CA LYS A 168 -6.15 11.91 -14.38
C LYS A 168 -4.71 11.82 -13.85
N TYR A 169 -4.00 10.76 -14.23
CA TYR A 169 -2.62 10.53 -13.81
C TYR A 169 -1.74 10.11 -14.99
#